data_83be6c50e13bc787d4ba03e4d8abf4b7
#
_entry.id   83be6c50e13bc787d4ba03e4d8abf4b7
#
_cell.length_a   1.000
_cell.length_b   1.000
_cell.length_c   1.000
_cell.angle_alpha   90.00
_cell.angle_beta   90.00
_cell.angle_gamma   90.00
#
_symmetry.space_group_name_H-M   'P 1'
#
loop_
_entity.id
_entity.type
_entity.pdbx_description
1 polymer ?
#
loop_
_entity_poly.entity_id
_entity_poly.type
_entity_poly.pdbx_seq_one_letter_code
_entity_poly.pdbx_strand_id
1 'polypeptide(L)'
;MLLPASKTNLAASDERRRNKVTDFVQRILKSGVKFAAGSDMCWFYPGKTRGEATATMFPHLRDAGMPPLDILRAVTTNAAEMLGWQDRIGSVEPGKFADLIAVAGDPITDITELERVRFVMKGGQVIRNDIEQKHSK
;
A
#
# COMPACT_ATOMS: atom_id res chain seq x y z
N MET A 1 33.08 10.83 16.99
CA MET A 1 32.21 10.22 18.03
C MET A 1 30.85 10.92 17.92
N LEU A 2 29.89 10.28 17.20
CA LEU A 2 28.53 10.81 17.06
C LEU A 2 27.74 10.47 18.34
N LEU A 3 27.23 11.48 19.02
CA LEU A 3 26.33 11.30 20.16
C LEU A 3 25.02 10.64 19.70
N PRO A 4 24.48 9.64 20.42
CA PRO A 4 23.20 9.08 20.08
C PRO A 4 22.11 10.16 20.19
N ALA A 5 21.32 10.32 19.11
CA ALA A 5 20.17 11.21 19.14
C ALA A 5 19.22 10.80 20.29
N SER A 6 18.83 11.75 21.12
CA SER A 6 17.94 11.46 22.25
C SER A 6 16.59 10.96 21.73
N LYS A 7 15.94 10.03 22.45
CA LYS A 7 14.62 9.49 22.09
C LYS A 7 13.56 10.58 21.83
N THR A 8 13.67 11.72 22.51
CA THR A 8 12.84 12.91 22.31
C THR A 8 13.03 13.58 20.95
N ASN A 9 14.26 13.62 20.41
CA ASN A 9 14.53 14.20 19.09
C ASN A 9 14.02 13.31 17.95
N LEU A 10 14.05 11.97 18.12
CA LEU A 10 13.50 11.03 17.15
C LEU A 10 11.96 11.13 17.10
N ALA A 11 11.28 11.16 18.24
CA ALA A 11 9.82 11.29 18.29
C ALA A 11 9.34 12.61 17.66
N ALA A 12 10.01 13.74 17.93
CA ALA A 12 9.69 15.03 17.32
C ALA A 12 9.96 15.07 15.79
N SER A 13 10.96 14.31 15.32
CA SER A 13 11.24 14.21 13.88
C SER A 13 10.18 13.37 13.17
N ASP A 14 9.71 12.30 13.79
CA ASP A 14 8.66 11.42 13.26
C ASP A 14 7.28 12.10 13.23
N GLU A 15 6.98 12.89 14.25
CA GLU A 15 5.76 13.70 14.28
C GLU A 15 5.77 14.76 13.18
N ARG A 16 6.88 15.46 12.97
CA ARG A 16 7.03 16.42 11.87
C ARG A 16 6.88 15.77 10.49
N ARG A 17 7.38 14.55 10.31
CA ARG A 17 7.19 13.79 9.06
C ARG A 17 5.72 13.45 8.85
N ARG A 18 5.04 12.91 9.88
CA ARG A 18 3.61 12.60 9.82
C ARG A 18 2.79 13.82 9.46
N ASN A 19 3.02 14.96 10.11
CA ASN A 19 2.31 16.21 9.83
C ASN A 19 2.50 16.67 8.39
N LYS A 20 3.72 16.58 7.84
CA LYS A 20 3.98 16.90 6.43
C LYS A 20 3.23 15.98 5.46
N VAL A 21 3.18 14.68 5.74
CA VAL A 21 2.43 13.72 4.92
C VAL A 21 0.94 14.02 5.00
N THR A 22 0.41 14.28 6.18
CA THR A 22 -0.99 14.66 6.39
C THR A 22 -1.34 15.93 5.62
N ASP A 23 -0.55 16.99 5.74
CA ASP A 23 -0.76 18.25 5.01
C ASP A 23 -0.73 18.04 3.49
N PHE A 24 0.19 17.23 3.01
CA PHE A 24 0.32 16.89 1.59
C PHE A 24 -0.92 16.14 1.09
N VAL A 25 -1.34 15.08 1.78
CA VAL A 25 -2.54 14.30 1.46
C VAL A 25 -3.79 15.18 1.46
N GLN A 26 -3.96 16.04 2.48
CA GLN A 26 -5.10 16.95 2.58
C GLN A 26 -5.15 17.96 1.41
N ARG A 27 -4.01 18.46 0.96
CA ARG A 27 -3.93 19.34 -0.22
C ARG A 27 -4.33 18.61 -1.49
N ILE A 28 -3.89 17.36 -1.68
CA ILE A 28 -4.28 16.51 -2.81
C ILE A 28 -5.80 16.32 -2.83
N LEU A 29 -6.37 15.89 -1.71
CA LEU A 29 -7.81 15.66 -1.59
C LEU A 29 -8.63 16.92 -1.91
N LYS A 30 -8.18 18.09 -1.45
CA LYS A 30 -8.84 19.37 -1.71
C LYS A 30 -8.68 19.85 -3.16
N SER A 31 -7.57 19.51 -3.81
CA SER A 31 -7.31 19.96 -5.20
C SER A 31 -8.08 19.17 -6.25
N GLY A 32 -8.62 17.99 -5.90
CA GLY A 32 -9.25 17.07 -6.85
C GLY A 32 -8.28 16.45 -7.87
N VAL A 33 -6.97 16.64 -7.71
CA VAL A 33 -5.96 16.06 -8.58
C VAL A 33 -5.91 14.54 -8.36
N LYS A 34 -5.83 13.79 -9.46
CA LYS A 34 -5.65 12.35 -9.42
C LYS A 34 -4.28 12.01 -8.83
N PHE A 35 -4.26 11.20 -7.79
CA PHE A 35 -3.06 10.80 -7.07
C PHE A 35 -2.70 9.35 -7.38
N ALA A 36 -1.43 9.07 -7.65
CA ALA A 36 -0.86 7.73 -7.71
C ALA A 36 0.17 7.59 -6.60
N ALA A 37 0.14 6.46 -5.88
CA ALA A 37 1.06 6.17 -4.80
C ALA A 37 2.01 5.04 -5.19
N GLY A 38 3.28 5.21 -4.82
CA GLY A 38 4.32 4.19 -4.90
C GLY A 38 5.09 4.13 -3.59
N SER A 39 5.61 2.95 -3.24
CA SER A 39 6.29 2.75 -1.96
C SER A 39 7.70 3.33 -1.92
N ASP A 40 8.33 3.55 -3.08
CA ASP A 40 9.77 3.89 -3.19
C ASP A 40 10.67 3.04 -2.28
N MET A 41 10.31 1.74 -2.14
CA MET A 41 10.91 0.84 -1.16
C MET A 41 12.26 0.34 -1.66
N CYS A 42 13.30 1.14 -1.44
CA CYS A 42 14.69 0.80 -1.74
C CYS A 42 15.48 0.31 -0.51
N TRP A 43 14.86 0.32 0.68
CA TRP A 43 15.52 -0.02 1.94
C TRP A 43 15.26 -1.47 2.36
N PHE A 44 16.20 -2.02 3.11
CA PHE A 44 16.01 -3.27 3.83
C PHE A 44 15.22 -3.01 5.13
N TYR A 45 14.11 -3.70 5.32
CA TYR A 45 13.31 -3.65 6.53
C TYR A 45 13.54 -4.95 7.33
N PRO A 46 14.20 -4.92 8.50
CA PRO A 46 14.47 -6.12 9.29
C PRO A 46 13.17 -6.87 9.62
N GLY A 47 13.16 -8.18 9.33
CA GLY A 47 12.01 -9.04 9.62
C GLY A 47 10.80 -8.91 8.71
N LYS A 48 10.87 -8.11 7.65
CA LYS A 48 9.79 -7.98 6.65
C LYS A 48 10.29 -8.27 5.24
N THR A 49 9.46 -8.90 4.44
CA THR A 49 9.64 -8.93 2.99
C THR A 49 9.40 -7.53 2.41
N ARG A 50 9.84 -7.30 1.18
CA ARG A 50 9.60 -6.03 0.49
C ARG A 50 8.09 -5.74 0.34
N GLY A 51 7.27 -6.76 0.07
CA GLY A 51 5.81 -6.63 -0.02
C GLY A 51 5.17 -6.20 1.30
N GLU A 52 5.54 -6.85 2.40
CA GLU A 52 5.06 -6.50 3.74
C GLU A 52 5.50 -5.10 4.17
N ALA A 53 6.73 -4.71 3.83
CA ALA A 53 7.20 -3.35 4.10
C ALA A 53 6.44 -2.31 3.26
N THR A 54 6.16 -2.60 1.98
CA THR A 54 5.33 -1.74 1.12
C THR A 54 3.92 -1.56 1.69
N ALA A 55 3.31 -2.63 2.20
CA ALA A 55 1.94 -2.60 2.71
C ALA A 55 1.76 -1.66 3.92
N THR A 56 2.84 -1.36 4.67
CA THR A 56 2.76 -0.42 5.81
C THR A 56 2.41 1.01 5.40
N MET A 57 2.52 1.37 4.12
CA MET A 57 2.13 2.69 3.65
C MET A 57 0.61 2.93 3.70
N PHE A 58 -0.22 1.89 3.58
CA PHE A 58 -1.67 2.03 3.48
C PHE A 58 -2.31 2.62 4.75
N PRO A 59 -2.03 2.08 5.96
CA PRO A 59 -2.49 2.72 7.19
C PRO A 59 -2.02 4.17 7.35
N HIS A 60 -0.80 4.49 6.93
CA HIS A 60 -0.29 5.86 7.01
C HIS A 60 -1.06 6.83 6.11
N LEU A 61 -1.45 6.42 4.91
CA LEU A 61 -2.30 7.23 4.01
C LEU A 61 -3.70 7.44 4.59
N ARG A 62 -4.31 6.39 5.18
CA ARG A 62 -5.59 6.48 5.88
C ARG A 62 -5.50 7.45 7.07
N ASP A 63 -4.47 7.33 7.90
CA ASP A 63 -4.26 8.18 9.07
C ASP A 63 -4.00 9.65 8.69
N ALA A 64 -3.47 9.88 7.49
CA ALA A 64 -3.38 11.20 6.87
C ALA A 64 -4.72 11.72 6.31
N GLY A 65 -5.80 10.91 6.38
CA GLY A 65 -7.16 11.28 6.00
C GLY A 65 -7.57 10.88 4.58
N MET A 66 -6.81 10.00 3.91
CA MET A 66 -7.19 9.48 2.60
C MET A 66 -8.23 8.36 2.76
N PRO A 67 -9.40 8.42 2.10
CA PRO A 67 -10.39 7.35 2.13
C PRO A 67 -9.80 6.03 1.59
N PRO A 68 -10.15 4.86 2.18
CA PRO A 68 -9.61 3.56 1.76
C PRO A 68 -9.77 3.27 0.27
N LEU A 69 -10.92 3.61 -0.32
CA LEU A 69 -11.15 3.44 -1.76
C LEU A 69 -10.18 4.27 -2.60
N ASP A 70 -9.86 5.48 -2.17
CA ASP A 70 -8.91 6.35 -2.88
C ASP A 70 -7.47 5.87 -2.72
N ILE A 71 -7.14 5.25 -1.58
CA ILE A 71 -5.86 4.55 -1.38
C ILE A 71 -5.75 3.39 -2.38
N LEU A 72 -6.78 2.54 -2.48
CA LEU A 72 -6.79 1.42 -3.44
C LEU A 72 -6.63 1.91 -4.87
N ARG A 73 -7.37 2.94 -5.27
CA ARG A 73 -7.24 3.55 -6.60
C ARG A 73 -5.84 4.10 -6.84
N ALA A 74 -5.27 4.77 -5.85
CA ALA A 74 -3.94 5.38 -5.96
C ALA A 74 -2.84 4.35 -6.26
N VAL A 75 -2.94 3.14 -5.68
CA VAL A 75 -1.93 2.07 -5.86
C VAL A 75 -2.27 1.10 -6.98
N THR A 76 -3.43 1.23 -7.63
CA THR A 76 -3.88 0.34 -8.72
C THR A 76 -4.20 1.13 -9.97
N THR A 77 -5.45 1.53 -10.16
CA THR A 77 -5.94 2.15 -11.40
C THR A 77 -5.26 3.48 -11.73
N ASN A 78 -5.06 4.35 -10.73
CA ASN A 78 -4.40 5.64 -10.97
C ASN A 78 -2.91 5.44 -11.29
N ALA A 79 -2.24 4.49 -10.60
CA ALA A 79 -0.85 4.17 -10.89
C ALA A 79 -0.69 3.56 -12.29
N ALA A 80 -1.60 2.68 -12.71
CA ALA A 80 -1.63 2.11 -14.05
C ALA A 80 -1.79 3.19 -15.13
N GLU A 81 -2.69 4.14 -14.90
CA GLU A 81 -2.92 5.26 -15.81
C GLU A 81 -1.69 6.19 -15.90
N MET A 82 -1.06 6.51 -14.76
CA MET A 82 0.17 7.30 -14.73
C MET A 82 1.31 6.66 -15.51
N LEU A 83 1.37 5.32 -15.54
CA LEU A 83 2.36 4.55 -16.29
C LEU A 83 1.96 4.35 -17.76
N GLY A 84 0.77 4.74 -18.20
CA GLY A 84 0.24 4.44 -19.53
C GLY A 84 -0.05 2.94 -19.76
N TRP A 85 -0.33 2.19 -18.68
CA TRP A 85 -0.55 0.74 -18.69
C TRP A 85 -1.96 0.33 -18.25
N GLN A 86 -2.90 1.26 -18.23
CA GLN A 86 -4.28 1.03 -17.79
C GLN A 86 -5.00 -0.09 -18.56
N ASP A 87 -4.58 -0.37 -19.80
CA ASP A 87 -5.13 -1.46 -20.61
C ASP A 87 -4.57 -2.84 -20.24
N ARG A 88 -3.54 -2.90 -19.38
CA ARG A 88 -2.81 -4.12 -19.02
C ARG A 88 -2.88 -4.46 -17.55
N ILE A 89 -2.96 -3.48 -16.67
CA ILE A 89 -2.89 -3.62 -15.20
C ILE A 89 -3.86 -2.65 -14.51
N GLY A 90 -3.95 -2.75 -13.18
CA GLY A 90 -4.64 -1.79 -12.32
C GLY A 90 -6.07 -2.17 -11.98
N SER A 91 -6.71 -3.09 -12.70
CA SER A 91 -8.04 -3.61 -12.40
C SER A 91 -8.16 -5.09 -12.79
N VAL A 92 -9.15 -5.76 -12.23
CA VAL A 92 -9.46 -7.16 -12.53
C VAL A 92 -10.50 -7.18 -13.67
N GLU A 93 -10.00 -7.28 -14.90
CA GLU A 93 -10.82 -7.26 -16.12
C GLU A 93 -10.26 -8.23 -17.16
N PRO A 94 -11.12 -8.79 -18.04
CA PRO A 94 -10.66 -9.61 -19.16
C PRO A 94 -9.65 -8.87 -20.03
N GLY A 95 -8.58 -9.57 -20.44
CA GLY A 95 -7.53 -9.01 -21.29
C GLY A 95 -6.37 -8.36 -20.53
N LYS A 96 -6.48 -8.15 -19.23
CA LYS A 96 -5.39 -7.65 -18.37
C LYS A 96 -4.53 -8.78 -17.83
N PHE A 97 -3.33 -8.44 -17.38
CA PHE A 97 -2.46 -9.41 -16.72
C PHE A 97 -3.13 -9.95 -15.46
N ALA A 98 -3.05 -11.26 -15.27
CA ALA A 98 -3.53 -11.92 -14.08
C ALA A 98 -2.53 -11.78 -12.92
N ASP A 99 -2.31 -10.53 -12.50
CA ASP A 99 -1.49 -10.12 -11.35
C ASP A 99 -2.46 -9.72 -10.23
N LEU A 100 -2.69 -10.64 -9.29
CA LEU A 100 -3.75 -10.53 -8.30
C LEU A 100 -3.22 -10.76 -6.88
N ILE A 101 -3.79 -10.06 -5.94
CA ILE A 101 -3.70 -10.40 -4.52
C ILE A 101 -5.10 -10.58 -3.95
N ALA A 102 -5.25 -11.44 -2.92
CA ALA A 102 -6.47 -11.52 -2.14
C ALA A 102 -6.17 -11.46 -0.65
N VAL A 103 -7.08 -10.83 0.08
CA VAL A 103 -7.10 -10.70 1.54
C VAL A 103 -8.35 -11.37 2.10
N ALA A 104 -8.38 -11.62 3.42
CA ALA A 104 -9.50 -12.33 4.02
C ALA A 104 -10.70 -11.41 4.32
N GLY A 105 -10.45 -10.14 4.60
CA GLY A 105 -11.46 -9.14 4.91
C GLY A 105 -11.65 -8.11 3.80
N ASP A 106 -12.47 -7.10 4.07
CA ASP A 106 -12.74 -6.00 3.15
C ASP A 106 -11.80 -4.82 3.41
N PRO A 107 -10.85 -4.51 2.49
CA PRO A 107 -9.90 -3.43 2.66
C PRO A 107 -10.53 -2.03 2.58
N ILE A 108 -11.79 -1.90 2.17
CA ILE A 108 -12.52 -0.63 2.23
C ILE A 108 -12.96 -0.35 3.66
N THR A 109 -13.33 -1.39 4.40
CA THR A 109 -13.68 -1.28 5.82
C THR A 109 -12.44 -1.20 6.72
N ASP A 110 -11.43 -2.03 6.44
CA ASP A 110 -10.16 -2.06 7.15
C ASP A 110 -8.99 -2.16 6.17
N ILE A 111 -8.35 -1.03 5.88
CA ILE A 111 -7.22 -0.98 4.94
C ILE A 111 -6.02 -1.83 5.41
N THR A 112 -5.91 -2.15 6.70
CA THR A 112 -4.84 -2.99 7.24
C THR A 112 -4.95 -4.46 6.78
N GLU A 113 -6.08 -4.87 6.17
CA GLU A 113 -6.17 -6.18 5.52
C GLU A 113 -5.08 -6.37 4.45
N LEU A 114 -4.66 -5.29 3.78
CA LEU A 114 -3.58 -5.32 2.80
C LEU A 114 -2.20 -5.65 3.38
N GLU A 115 -2.04 -5.59 4.70
CA GLU A 115 -0.82 -6.08 5.39
C GLU A 115 -0.84 -7.61 5.58
N ARG A 116 -1.98 -8.26 5.35
CA ARG A 116 -2.24 -9.68 5.60
C ARG A 116 -2.66 -10.42 4.32
N VAL A 117 -1.93 -10.18 3.22
CA VAL A 117 -2.18 -10.82 1.93
C VAL A 117 -2.05 -12.34 2.08
N ARG A 118 -3.08 -13.08 1.65
CA ARG A 118 -3.15 -14.54 1.72
C ARG A 118 -3.01 -15.24 0.38
N PHE A 119 -3.29 -14.56 -0.70
CA PHE A 119 -3.15 -15.08 -2.06
C PHE A 119 -2.37 -14.10 -2.92
N VAL A 120 -1.46 -14.63 -3.72
CA VAL A 120 -0.68 -13.86 -4.70
C VAL A 120 -0.61 -14.64 -6.00
N MET A 121 -1.01 -14.00 -7.08
CA MET A 121 -0.86 -14.51 -8.45
C MET A 121 -0.06 -13.50 -9.27
N LYS A 122 0.82 -14.00 -10.12
CA LYS A 122 1.63 -13.21 -11.05
C LYS A 122 1.59 -13.83 -12.45
N GLY A 123 1.11 -13.07 -13.43
CA GLY A 123 0.99 -13.56 -14.81
C GLY A 123 0.14 -14.84 -14.93
N GLY A 124 -0.89 -15.02 -14.12
CA GLY A 124 -1.71 -16.22 -14.04
C GLY A 124 -1.11 -17.39 -13.24
N GLN A 125 0.13 -17.25 -12.77
CA GLN A 125 0.79 -18.26 -11.93
C GLN A 125 0.56 -17.96 -10.46
N VAL A 126 0.05 -18.93 -9.68
CA VAL A 126 -0.12 -18.81 -8.24
C VAL A 126 1.24 -18.90 -7.55
N ILE A 127 1.62 -17.83 -6.85
CA ILE A 127 2.87 -17.73 -6.08
C ILE A 127 2.65 -18.06 -4.61
N ARG A 128 1.48 -17.70 -4.07
CA ARG A 128 1.08 -17.95 -2.68
C ARG A 128 -0.40 -18.23 -2.60
N ASN A 129 -0.79 -19.27 -1.85
CA ASN A 129 -2.19 -19.58 -1.55
C ASN A 129 -2.32 -20.09 -0.12
N ASP A 130 -2.60 -19.19 0.82
CA ASP A 130 -2.86 -19.52 2.22
C ASP A 130 -4.38 -19.59 2.52
N ILE A 131 -5.22 -19.43 1.49
CA ILE A 131 -6.69 -19.44 1.65
C ILE A 131 -7.19 -20.89 1.83
N GLU A 132 -6.62 -21.85 1.11
CA GLU A 132 -7.07 -23.26 1.09
C GLU A 132 -6.65 -24.07 2.35
N GLN A 133 -5.71 -23.59 3.16
CA GLN A 133 -5.19 -24.36 4.31
C GLN A 133 -6.18 -24.45 5.48
N LYS A 134 -7.33 -23.79 5.46
CA LYS A 134 -8.33 -23.83 6.56
C LYS A 134 -9.37 -24.96 6.46
N HIS A 135 -9.35 -25.78 5.40
CA HIS A 135 -10.40 -26.81 5.18
C HIS A 135 -9.90 -28.25 5.35
N SER A 136 -8.67 -28.46 5.90
CA SER A 136 -8.15 -29.79 6.21
C SER A 136 -8.02 -29.97 7.72
N LYS A 137 -9.15 -30.08 8.43
CA LYS A 137 -9.25 -30.70 9.75
C LYS A 137 -10.62 -31.32 9.92
#